data_26919abb0cd57e1bf1a748ae61c0ca6c
#
_entry.id   26919abb0cd57e1bf1a748ae61c0ca6c
#
_cell.length_a   1.000
_cell.length_b   1.000
_cell.length_c   1.000
_cell.angle_alpha   90.00
_cell.angle_beta   90.00
_cell.angle_gamma   90.00
#
_symmetry.space_group_name_H-M   'P 1'
#
loop_
_entity.id
_entity.type
_entity.pdbx_description
1 polymer ?
#
loop_
_entity_poly.entity_id
_entity_poly.type
_entity_poly.pdbx_seq_one_letter_code
_entity_poly.pdbx_strand_id
1 'polypeptide(L)'
;MRTIYLIRHGLPDFPLGQRMCLGRTDLPLSQEGLKQAEDFAEKLKNQEITVFSSPLLRARQTAEALHRPIIILEDLQELSAGEWDGLTFQEIRTRYPEIYAARAADKTIPLPGAESNEDGLKRFENAMQTAMEQSQGNLAIVGHGGIMALFLKAHFRHWEKPGYGQIITLLYDNGRFIKQEDSQKCVHF
;
A
#
# COMPACT_ATOMS: atom_id res chain seq x y z
N MET A 1 -13.36 4.84 -19.36
CA MET A 1 -12.01 4.91 -18.76
C MET A 1 -12.10 5.61 -17.42
N ARG A 2 -11.48 5.09 -16.34
CA ARG A 2 -11.51 5.62 -14.97
C ARG A 2 -10.08 5.73 -14.46
N THR A 3 -9.79 6.75 -13.63
CA THR A 3 -8.50 6.91 -12.97
C THR A 3 -8.56 6.32 -11.56
N ILE A 4 -7.58 5.51 -11.22
CA ILE A 4 -7.40 4.91 -9.90
C ILE A 4 -6.07 5.40 -9.32
N TYR A 5 -6.13 6.07 -8.19
CA TYR A 5 -4.96 6.52 -7.44
C TYR A 5 -4.67 5.50 -6.34
N LEU A 6 -3.66 4.64 -6.55
CA LEU A 6 -3.15 3.78 -5.48
C LEU A 6 -2.18 4.58 -4.62
N ILE A 7 -2.49 4.74 -3.35
CA ILE A 7 -1.76 5.58 -2.41
C ILE A 7 -1.23 4.71 -1.28
N ARG A 8 0.08 4.59 -1.17
CA ARG A 8 0.67 3.99 0.01
C ARG A 8 0.60 4.97 1.18
N HIS A 9 0.20 4.50 2.36
CA HIS A 9 0.19 5.30 3.58
C HIS A 9 1.53 6.01 3.85
N GLY A 10 1.49 7.13 4.56
CA GLY A 10 2.66 7.88 5.02
C GLY A 10 3.55 7.06 5.97
N LEU A 11 4.71 7.61 6.32
CA LEU A 11 5.68 6.95 7.21
C LEU A 11 5.06 6.68 8.59
N PRO A 12 5.03 5.40 9.08
CA PRO A 12 4.54 5.09 10.41
C PRO A 12 5.47 5.64 11.51
N ASP A 13 4.89 5.88 12.68
CA ASP A 13 5.64 6.22 13.89
C ASP A 13 6.21 4.96 14.53
N PHE A 14 7.40 4.57 14.09
CA PHE A 14 8.07 3.39 14.60
C PHE A 14 8.59 3.63 16.03
N PRO A 15 8.28 2.74 17.01
CA PRO A 15 8.80 2.85 18.37
C PRO A 15 10.32 3.03 18.39
N LEU A 16 10.81 4.02 19.15
CA LEU A 16 12.24 4.36 19.24
C LEU A 16 12.92 4.61 17.88
N GLY A 17 12.16 4.94 16.83
CA GLY A 17 12.69 5.11 15.48
C GLY A 17 13.20 3.82 14.82
N GLN A 18 12.95 2.65 15.41
CA GLN A 18 13.44 1.37 14.92
C GLN A 18 12.44 0.77 13.91
N ARG A 19 12.88 0.61 12.67
CA ARG A 19 12.07 -0.07 11.66
C ARG A 19 11.81 -1.52 12.04
N MET A 20 10.57 -1.94 11.84
CA MET A 20 10.08 -3.28 12.12
C MET A 20 9.36 -3.88 10.89
N CYS A 21 9.18 -5.18 10.92
CA CYS A 21 8.30 -5.86 9.98
C CYS A 21 6.86 -5.47 10.31
N LEU A 22 6.24 -4.74 9.43
CA LEU A 22 4.91 -4.17 9.66
C LEU A 22 3.91 -4.79 8.69
N GLY A 23 3.17 -5.75 9.18
CA GLY A 23 2.02 -6.33 8.52
C GLY A 23 0.73 -5.66 9.02
N ARG A 24 0.02 -6.31 9.93
CA ARG A 24 -1.24 -5.82 10.51
C ARG A 24 -1.08 -5.13 11.85
N THR A 25 0.12 -5.12 12.44
CA THR A 25 0.40 -4.28 13.63
C THR A 25 0.02 -2.84 13.33
N ASP A 26 -0.81 -2.26 14.20
CA ASP A 26 -1.47 -1.00 13.92
C ASP A 26 -0.73 0.19 14.57
N LEU A 27 0.15 0.82 13.80
CA LEU A 27 0.88 2.03 14.18
C LEU A 27 0.26 3.27 13.56
N PRO A 28 0.28 4.43 14.26
CA PRO A 28 -0.10 5.70 13.69
C PRO A 28 0.96 6.21 12.70
N LEU A 29 0.66 7.30 12.00
CA LEU A 29 1.64 8.05 11.22
C LEU A 29 2.59 8.84 12.15
N SER A 30 3.86 8.91 11.75
CA SER A 30 4.81 9.87 12.31
C SER A 30 4.49 11.30 11.84
N GLN A 31 5.14 12.31 12.42
CA GLN A 31 5.00 13.72 11.96
C GLN A 31 5.39 13.85 10.47
N GLU A 32 6.45 13.15 10.04
CA GLU A 32 6.82 13.09 8.64
C GLU A 32 5.73 12.40 7.79
N GLY A 33 5.15 11.30 8.31
CA GLY A 33 4.05 10.60 7.63
C GLY A 33 2.81 11.45 7.46
N LEU A 34 2.46 12.28 8.45
CA LEU A 34 1.36 13.25 8.35
C LEU A 34 1.64 14.30 7.27
N LYS A 35 2.87 14.84 7.24
CA LYS A 35 3.27 15.77 6.18
C LYS A 35 3.23 15.13 4.79
N GLN A 36 3.69 13.88 4.64
CA GLN A 36 3.56 13.13 3.38
C GLN A 36 2.09 12.99 2.96
N ALA A 37 1.18 12.81 3.93
CA ALA A 37 -0.24 12.73 3.66
C ALA A 37 -0.81 14.06 3.16
N GLU A 38 -0.43 15.17 3.74
CA GLU A 38 -0.81 16.51 3.28
C GLU A 38 -0.26 16.80 1.86
N ASP A 39 1.01 16.46 1.61
CA ASP A 39 1.66 16.69 0.32
C ASP A 39 0.98 15.95 -0.84
N PHE A 40 0.51 14.71 -0.61
CA PHE A 40 -0.23 14.01 -1.66
C PHE A 40 -1.68 14.51 -1.78
N ALA A 41 -2.31 14.88 -0.67
CA ALA A 41 -3.67 15.42 -0.69
C ALA A 41 -3.77 16.70 -1.52
N GLU A 42 -2.77 17.58 -1.42
CA GLU A 42 -2.66 18.77 -2.26
C GLU A 42 -2.65 18.45 -3.76
N LYS A 43 -1.99 17.35 -4.18
CA LYS A 43 -1.97 16.90 -5.58
C LYS A 43 -3.34 16.44 -6.08
N LEU A 44 -4.20 15.95 -5.16
CA LEU A 44 -5.53 15.42 -5.49
C LEU A 44 -6.68 16.36 -5.14
N LYS A 45 -6.42 17.55 -4.61
CA LYS A 45 -7.46 18.46 -4.11
C LYS A 45 -8.54 18.81 -5.14
N ASN A 46 -8.17 18.95 -6.41
CA ASN A 46 -9.07 19.32 -7.50
C ASN A 46 -9.64 18.09 -8.24
N GLN A 47 -9.35 16.87 -7.79
CA GLN A 47 -9.86 15.66 -8.41
C GLN A 47 -11.19 15.27 -7.79
N GLU A 48 -12.20 14.94 -8.60
CA GLU A 48 -13.41 14.30 -8.12
C GLU A 48 -13.14 12.80 -7.97
N ILE A 49 -13.01 12.34 -6.71
CA ILE A 49 -12.65 10.97 -6.36
C ILE A 49 -13.49 10.44 -5.21
N THR A 50 -13.84 9.17 -5.26
CA THR A 50 -14.32 8.41 -4.10
C THR A 50 -13.12 7.81 -3.38
N VAL A 51 -13.07 7.94 -2.05
CA VAL A 51 -11.91 7.51 -1.25
C VAL A 51 -12.23 6.21 -0.52
N PHE A 52 -11.40 5.20 -0.77
CA PHE A 52 -11.41 3.93 -0.06
C PHE A 52 -10.11 3.77 0.74
N SER A 53 -10.19 3.20 1.92
CA SER A 53 -9.01 3.00 2.77
C SER A 53 -9.02 1.64 3.45
N SER A 54 -7.81 1.11 3.66
CA SER A 54 -7.57 0.05 4.63
C SER A 54 -8.05 0.49 6.02
N PRO A 55 -8.52 -0.44 6.88
CA PRO A 55 -8.92 -0.13 8.26
C PRO A 55 -7.74 0.25 9.16
N LEU A 56 -6.49 -0.07 8.78
CA LEU A 56 -5.32 0.18 9.61
C LEU A 56 -5.07 1.68 9.80
N LEU A 57 -4.78 2.08 11.03
CA LEU A 57 -4.73 3.48 11.47
C LEU A 57 -3.86 4.37 10.56
N ARG A 58 -2.66 3.91 10.21
CA ARG A 58 -1.75 4.65 9.29
C ARG A 58 -2.36 4.94 7.92
N ALA A 59 -3.19 4.00 7.40
CA ALA A 59 -3.87 4.21 6.11
C ALA A 59 -5.06 5.17 6.28
N ARG A 60 -5.83 5.02 7.35
CA ARG A 60 -6.94 5.92 7.67
C ARG A 60 -6.46 7.34 7.84
N GLN A 61 -5.43 7.58 8.68
CA GLN A 61 -4.85 8.91 8.88
C GLN A 61 -4.33 9.51 7.57
N THR A 62 -3.76 8.66 6.70
CA THR A 62 -3.36 9.08 5.36
C THR A 62 -4.56 9.52 4.52
N ALA A 63 -5.65 8.75 4.53
CA ALA A 63 -6.85 9.07 3.78
C ALA A 63 -7.58 10.32 4.32
N GLU A 64 -7.55 10.55 5.64
CA GLU A 64 -8.15 11.71 6.31
C GLU A 64 -7.61 13.05 5.79
N ALA A 65 -6.34 13.08 5.36
CA ALA A 65 -5.75 14.28 4.75
C ALA A 65 -6.44 14.73 3.45
N LEU A 66 -7.20 13.86 2.79
CA LEU A 66 -8.00 14.22 1.61
C LEU A 66 -9.25 15.05 1.96
N HIS A 67 -9.63 15.15 3.24
CA HIS A 67 -10.81 15.87 3.72
C HIS A 67 -12.11 15.48 3.00
N ARG A 68 -12.31 14.17 2.77
CA ARG A 68 -13.46 13.59 2.07
C ARG A 68 -14.03 12.42 2.84
N PRO A 69 -15.29 12.02 2.60
CA PRO A 69 -15.84 10.79 3.14
C PRO A 69 -14.96 9.58 2.72
N ILE A 70 -14.66 8.72 3.70
CA ILE A 70 -13.79 7.55 3.52
C ILE A 70 -14.63 6.30 3.68
N ILE A 71 -14.55 5.40 2.71
CA ILE A 71 -15.15 4.07 2.77
C ILE A 71 -14.06 3.09 3.17
N ILE A 72 -14.27 2.40 4.29
CA ILE A 72 -13.32 1.40 4.78
C ILE A 72 -13.61 0.05 4.12
N LEU A 73 -12.57 -0.56 3.56
CA LEU A 73 -12.62 -1.93 3.05
C LEU A 73 -11.58 -2.77 3.79
N GLU A 74 -12.05 -3.78 4.53
CA GLU A 74 -11.18 -4.69 5.30
C GLU A 74 -10.13 -5.38 4.44
N ASP A 75 -10.51 -5.73 3.22
CA ASP A 75 -9.65 -6.42 2.26
C ASP A 75 -8.50 -5.56 1.68
N LEU A 76 -8.44 -4.26 2.01
CA LEU A 76 -7.31 -3.39 1.69
C LEU A 76 -6.16 -3.45 2.71
N GLN A 77 -6.26 -4.28 3.76
CA GLN A 77 -5.19 -4.44 4.74
C GLN A 77 -3.87 -4.88 4.10
N GLU A 78 -2.76 -4.62 4.81
CA GLU A 78 -1.44 -5.15 4.43
C GLU A 78 -1.42 -6.68 4.54
N LEU A 79 -0.49 -7.31 3.87
CA LEU A 79 -0.20 -8.72 4.07
C LEU A 79 0.09 -9.00 5.54
N SER A 80 -0.53 -10.06 6.08
CA SER A 80 -0.13 -10.53 7.40
C SER A 80 1.32 -11.00 7.36
N ALA A 81 2.15 -10.47 8.24
CA ALA A 81 3.54 -10.90 8.37
C ALA A 81 3.70 -12.10 9.34
N GLY A 82 2.58 -12.65 9.85
CA GLY A 82 2.59 -13.78 10.77
C GLY A 82 3.42 -13.51 12.01
N GLU A 83 4.30 -14.44 12.35
CA GLU A 83 5.15 -14.34 13.55
C GLU A 83 6.19 -13.21 13.51
N TRP A 84 6.41 -12.60 12.35
CA TRP A 84 7.32 -11.46 12.22
C TRP A 84 6.63 -10.11 12.44
N ASP A 85 5.29 -10.09 12.48
CA ASP A 85 4.55 -8.83 12.60
C ASP A 85 4.86 -8.10 13.90
N GLY A 86 5.22 -6.84 13.79
CA GLY A 86 5.59 -5.99 14.94
C GLY A 86 6.99 -6.23 15.51
N LEU A 87 7.78 -7.15 14.95
CA LEU A 87 9.16 -7.37 15.37
C LEU A 87 10.13 -6.47 14.62
N THR A 88 11.15 -5.97 15.31
CA THR A 88 12.30 -5.32 14.68
C THR A 88 13.09 -6.33 13.86
N PHE A 89 13.83 -5.87 12.85
CA PHE A 89 14.67 -6.78 12.05
C PHE A 89 15.81 -7.41 12.88
N GLN A 90 16.21 -6.79 13.99
CA GLN A 90 17.16 -7.38 14.93
C GLN A 90 16.54 -8.54 15.70
N GLU A 91 15.31 -8.37 16.22
CA GLU A 91 14.56 -9.45 16.89
C GLU A 91 14.30 -10.62 15.95
N ILE A 92 13.87 -10.33 14.71
CA ILE A 92 13.66 -11.37 13.69
C ILE A 92 14.94 -12.17 13.44
N ARG A 93 16.08 -11.49 13.27
CA ARG A 93 17.37 -12.16 13.07
C ARG A 93 17.76 -13.04 14.24
N THR A 94 17.46 -12.62 15.47
CA THR A 94 17.78 -13.36 16.69
C THR A 94 16.85 -14.55 16.89
N ARG A 95 15.52 -14.37 16.65
CA ARG A 95 14.52 -15.41 16.93
C ARG A 95 14.38 -16.41 15.78
N TYR A 96 14.59 -15.97 14.53
CA TYR A 96 14.37 -16.77 13.30
C TYR A 96 15.58 -16.71 12.36
N PRO A 97 16.80 -17.05 12.81
CA PRO A 97 18.03 -16.82 12.03
C PRO A 97 18.03 -17.56 10.69
N GLU A 98 17.52 -18.79 10.67
CA GLU A 98 17.49 -19.63 9.47
C GLU A 98 16.54 -19.08 8.40
N ILE A 99 15.30 -18.77 8.80
CA ILE A 99 14.28 -18.19 7.88
C ILE A 99 14.71 -16.80 7.43
N TYR A 100 15.33 -16.00 8.33
CA TYR A 100 15.85 -14.69 7.98
C TYR A 100 16.93 -14.79 6.90
N ALA A 101 17.89 -15.70 7.06
CA ALA A 101 18.96 -15.94 6.09
C ALA A 101 18.41 -16.47 4.76
N ALA A 102 17.49 -17.43 4.81
CA ALA A 102 16.85 -17.99 3.62
C ALA A 102 16.10 -16.92 2.82
N ARG A 103 15.33 -16.06 3.50
CA ARG A 103 14.60 -14.94 2.85
C ARG A 103 15.50 -13.81 2.37
N ALA A 104 16.72 -13.71 2.85
CA ALA A 104 17.70 -12.78 2.29
C ALA A 104 18.07 -13.19 0.86
N ALA A 105 18.15 -14.50 0.60
CA ALA A 105 18.43 -15.08 -0.72
C ALA A 105 17.16 -15.18 -1.59
N ASP A 106 16.03 -15.58 -0.99
CA ASP A 106 14.77 -15.78 -1.71
C ASP A 106 13.58 -15.22 -0.92
N LYS A 107 13.02 -14.10 -1.38
CA LYS A 107 11.87 -13.44 -0.77
C LYS A 107 10.55 -14.20 -0.94
N THR A 108 10.50 -15.25 -1.76
CA THR A 108 9.29 -16.07 -1.97
C THR A 108 9.07 -17.07 -0.84
N ILE A 109 10.09 -17.38 -0.04
CA ILE A 109 9.98 -18.27 1.13
C ILE A 109 8.91 -17.71 2.08
N PRO A 110 7.86 -18.50 2.42
CA PRO A 110 6.77 -18.03 3.27
C PRO A 110 7.25 -17.72 4.69
N LEU A 111 6.63 -16.73 5.32
CA LEU A 111 6.84 -16.47 6.74
C LEU A 111 5.93 -17.37 7.57
N PRO A 112 6.38 -17.84 8.75
CA PRO A 112 5.52 -18.62 9.65
C PRO A 112 4.24 -17.86 10.03
N GLY A 113 3.09 -18.49 9.86
CA GLY A 113 1.79 -17.91 10.20
C GLY A 113 1.36 -16.70 9.35
N ALA A 114 2.10 -16.37 8.30
CA ALA A 114 1.75 -15.25 7.42
C ALA A 114 0.66 -15.64 6.41
N GLU A 115 0.01 -14.63 5.88
CA GLU A 115 -0.87 -14.75 4.73
C GLU A 115 -0.06 -15.15 3.48
N SER A 116 -0.59 -16.05 2.66
CA SER A 116 0.05 -16.37 1.40
C SER A 116 -0.02 -15.18 0.42
N ASN A 117 0.96 -15.09 -0.48
CA ASN A 117 0.92 -14.05 -1.52
C ASN A 117 -0.31 -14.20 -2.44
N GLU A 118 -0.74 -15.43 -2.69
CA GLU A 118 -1.89 -15.73 -3.53
C GLU A 118 -3.19 -15.26 -2.88
N ASP A 119 -3.42 -15.61 -1.59
CA ASP A 119 -4.61 -15.19 -0.85
C ASP A 119 -4.65 -13.66 -0.69
N GLY A 120 -3.50 -13.07 -0.36
CA GLY A 120 -3.38 -11.61 -0.26
C GLY A 120 -3.72 -10.91 -1.55
N LEU A 121 -3.17 -11.39 -2.69
CA LEU A 121 -3.46 -10.81 -4.01
C LEU A 121 -4.95 -10.92 -4.33
N LYS A 122 -5.53 -12.11 -4.19
CA LYS A 122 -6.95 -12.36 -4.46
C LYS A 122 -7.86 -11.46 -3.62
N ARG A 123 -7.54 -11.33 -2.32
CA ARG A 123 -8.26 -10.45 -1.40
C ARG A 123 -8.20 -8.99 -1.87
N PHE A 124 -7.01 -8.51 -2.22
CA PHE A 124 -6.84 -7.14 -2.69
C PHE A 124 -7.54 -6.87 -4.03
N GLU A 125 -7.51 -7.81 -4.97
CA GLU A 125 -8.24 -7.72 -6.24
C GLU A 125 -9.75 -7.65 -6.02
N ASN A 126 -10.29 -8.43 -5.09
CA ASN A 126 -11.70 -8.35 -4.69
C ASN A 126 -12.03 -6.97 -4.09
N ALA A 127 -11.16 -6.42 -3.24
CA ALA A 127 -11.34 -5.07 -2.70
C ALA A 127 -11.33 -4.00 -3.80
N MET A 128 -10.43 -4.12 -4.76
CA MET A 128 -10.37 -3.23 -5.92
C MET A 128 -11.64 -3.30 -6.75
N GLN A 129 -12.17 -4.50 -7.00
CA GLN A 129 -13.42 -4.67 -7.70
C GLN A 129 -14.59 -4.07 -6.91
N THR A 130 -14.70 -4.35 -5.62
CA THR A 130 -15.72 -3.76 -4.74
C THR A 130 -15.68 -2.24 -4.77
N ALA A 131 -14.49 -1.63 -4.70
CA ALA A 131 -14.33 -0.19 -4.78
C ALA A 131 -14.80 0.37 -6.14
N MET A 132 -14.52 -0.34 -7.23
CA MET A 132 -14.99 0.04 -8.56
C MET A 132 -16.50 -0.07 -8.73
N GLU A 133 -17.14 -1.05 -8.10
CA GLU A 133 -18.59 -1.24 -8.13
C GLU A 133 -19.33 -0.20 -7.28
N GLN A 134 -18.74 0.18 -6.13
CA GLN A 134 -19.31 1.18 -5.23
C GLN A 134 -19.08 2.64 -5.67
N SER A 135 -18.33 2.87 -6.72
CA SER A 135 -18.05 4.21 -7.24
C SER A 135 -18.27 4.27 -8.75
N GLN A 136 -18.73 5.41 -9.29
CA GLN A 136 -18.94 5.61 -10.72
C GLN A 136 -17.82 6.42 -11.39
N GLY A 137 -17.09 7.24 -10.63
CA GLY A 137 -16.02 8.12 -11.09
C GLY A 137 -14.62 7.59 -10.81
N ASN A 138 -13.67 8.49 -10.74
CA ASN A 138 -12.32 8.19 -10.31
C ASN A 138 -12.29 7.83 -8.82
N LEU A 139 -11.28 7.09 -8.40
CA LEU A 139 -11.15 6.64 -7.02
C LEU A 139 -9.73 6.70 -6.50
N ALA A 140 -9.59 6.90 -5.19
CA ALA A 140 -8.36 6.77 -4.46
C ALA A 140 -8.44 5.54 -3.53
N ILE A 141 -7.43 4.69 -3.59
CA ILE A 141 -7.27 3.50 -2.74
C ILE A 141 -6.07 3.73 -1.85
N VAL A 142 -6.31 3.96 -0.56
CA VAL A 142 -5.25 4.14 0.43
C VAL A 142 -4.96 2.82 1.13
N GLY A 143 -3.74 2.35 0.99
CA GLY A 143 -3.34 1.04 1.50
C GLY A 143 -1.83 0.93 1.74
N HIS A 144 -1.23 -0.22 1.43
CA HIS A 144 0.07 -0.62 1.93
C HIS A 144 1.02 -1.08 0.85
N GLY A 145 2.33 -0.98 1.18
CA GLY A 145 3.38 -1.22 0.19
C GLY A 145 3.58 -2.67 -0.22
N GLY A 146 3.34 -3.64 0.67
CA GLY A 146 3.52 -5.06 0.37
C GLY A 146 2.43 -5.57 -0.58
N ILE A 147 1.18 -5.37 -0.19
CA ILE A 147 0.04 -5.82 -1.00
C ILE A 147 -0.05 -5.09 -2.35
N MET A 148 0.22 -3.77 -2.39
CA MET A 148 0.28 -3.02 -3.65
C MET A 148 1.40 -3.52 -4.55
N ALA A 149 2.57 -3.89 -4.01
CA ALA A 149 3.67 -4.44 -4.79
C ALA A 149 3.29 -5.79 -5.43
N LEU A 150 2.55 -6.65 -4.71
CA LEU A 150 2.02 -7.89 -5.28
C LEU A 150 1.05 -7.62 -6.44
N PHE A 151 0.10 -6.74 -6.23
CA PHE A 151 -0.85 -6.34 -7.26
C PHE A 151 -0.14 -5.78 -8.52
N LEU A 152 0.78 -4.84 -8.33
CA LEU A 152 1.55 -4.25 -9.43
C LEU A 152 2.38 -5.29 -10.17
N LYS A 153 3.00 -6.25 -9.44
CA LYS A 153 3.76 -7.36 -10.04
C LYS A 153 2.87 -8.29 -10.89
N ALA A 154 1.63 -8.53 -10.43
CA ALA A 154 0.69 -9.40 -11.16
C ALA A 154 0.17 -8.77 -12.45
N HIS A 155 -0.01 -7.44 -12.49
CA HIS A 155 -0.66 -6.74 -13.59
C HIS A 155 0.28 -5.98 -14.53
N PHE A 156 1.54 -5.73 -14.13
CA PHE A 156 2.46 -4.89 -14.91
C PHE A 156 3.84 -5.54 -15.05
N ARG A 157 4.39 -5.47 -16.26
CA ARG A 157 5.74 -5.98 -16.56
C ARG A 157 6.83 -5.16 -15.84
N HIS A 158 6.64 -3.84 -15.76
CA HIS A 158 7.54 -2.92 -15.07
C HIS A 158 6.81 -2.34 -13.87
N TRP A 159 7.30 -2.63 -12.68
CA TRP A 159 6.70 -2.19 -11.43
C TRP A 159 7.76 -1.95 -10.36
N GLU A 160 7.44 -1.05 -9.45
CA GLU A 160 8.25 -0.76 -8.27
C GLU A 160 7.34 -0.74 -7.05
N LYS A 161 7.89 -1.11 -5.90
CA LYS A 161 7.17 -0.99 -4.64
C LYS A 161 7.02 0.50 -4.31
N PRO A 162 5.78 1.00 -4.11
CA PRO A 162 5.60 2.42 -3.81
C PRO A 162 6.29 2.80 -2.50
N GLY A 163 6.91 4.00 -2.48
CA GLY A 163 7.42 4.65 -1.27
C GLY A 163 6.29 5.13 -0.35
N TYR A 164 6.61 5.53 0.88
CA TYR A 164 5.62 6.13 1.79
C TYR A 164 5.06 7.43 1.21
N GLY A 165 3.73 7.62 1.29
CA GLY A 165 3.04 8.77 0.71
C GLY A 165 3.07 8.85 -0.82
N GLN A 166 3.56 7.83 -1.51
CA GLN A 166 3.59 7.82 -2.97
C GLN A 166 2.23 7.45 -3.56
N ILE A 167 1.88 8.14 -4.66
CA ILE A 167 0.72 7.84 -5.50
C ILE A 167 1.21 7.11 -6.75
N ILE A 168 0.51 6.03 -7.11
CA ILE A 168 0.62 5.37 -8.41
C ILE A 168 -0.70 5.59 -9.13
N THR A 169 -0.65 6.20 -10.30
CA THR A 169 -1.83 6.45 -11.11
C THR A 169 -2.03 5.30 -12.09
N LEU A 170 -3.19 4.68 -12.03
CA LEU A 170 -3.64 3.66 -12.95
C LEU A 170 -4.85 4.16 -13.73
N LEU A 171 -4.96 3.76 -14.97
CA LEU A 171 -6.18 3.87 -15.75
C LEU A 171 -6.85 2.50 -15.80
N TYR A 172 -8.16 2.49 -15.67
CA TYR A 172 -8.96 1.28 -15.84
C TYR A 172 -9.90 1.45 -17.01
N ASP A 173 -9.78 0.56 -17.98
CA ASP A 173 -10.61 0.57 -19.17
C ASP A 173 -10.90 -0.85 -19.66
N ASN A 174 -12.16 -1.16 -19.93
CA ASN A 174 -12.62 -2.45 -20.48
C ASN A 174 -12.01 -3.69 -19.77
N GLY A 175 -11.98 -3.68 -18.42
CA GLY A 175 -11.49 -4.81 -17.63
C GLY A 175 -9.97 -4.87 -17.48
N ARG A 176 -9.22 -3.85 -17.91
CA ARG A 176 -7.75 -3.83 -17.85
C ARG A 176 -7.22 -2.63 -17.07
N PHE A 177 -6.17 -2.86 -16.29
CA PHE A 177 -5.39 -1.82 -15.67
C PHE A 177 -4.25 -1.39 -16.59
N ILE A 178 -4.05 -0.08 -16.73
CA ILE A 178 -2.98 0.54 -17.51
C ILE A 178 -2.24 1.47 -16.53
N LYS A 179 -0.95 1.26 -16.32
CA LYS A 179 -0.14 2.16 -15.48
C LYS A 179 0.17 3.41 -16.29
N GLN A 180 -0.19 4.56 -15.75
CA GLN A 180 0.23 5.82 -16.32
C GLN A 180 1.71 6.03 -15.97
N GLU A 181 2.59 6.06 -16.99
CA GLU A 181 4.00 6.43 -16.77
C GLU A 181 4.04 7.89 -16.33
N ASP A 182 4.85 8.17 -15.31
CA ASP A 182 5.11 9.54 -14.89
C ASP A 182 5.68 10.32 -16.07
N SER A 183 4.91 11.25 -16.59
CA SER A 183 5.29 12.18 -17.67
C SER A 183 6.40 13.18 -17.24
N GLN A 184 7.12 12.90 -16.16
CA GLN A 184 8.21 13.73 -15.62
C GLN A 184 9.62 13.23 -15.91
N LYS A 185 9.80 12.24 -16.80
CA LYS A 185 11.14 11.84 -17.30
C LYS A 185 11.35 12.19 -18.77
N CYS A 186 10.97 13.38 -19.18
CA CYS A 186 11.38 13.94 -20.47
C CYS A 186 11.83 15.38 -20.30
N VAL A 187 12.99 15.58 -19.65
CA VAL A 187 13.85 16.73 -19.94
C VAL A 187 15.29 16.23 -19.89
N HIS A 188 15.73 15.69 -20.98
CA HIS A 188 17.14 15.59 -21.27
C HIS A 188 17.52 16.81 -22.10
N PHE A 189 18.34 17.65 -21.54
CA PHE A 189 19.25 18.55 -22.27
C PHE A 189 20.64 17.99 -22.14
#